data_7dc3bc74dba7dd854268acbe623a433f
#
_entry.id   7dc3bc74dba7dd854268acbe623a433f
#
_cell.length_a   1.000
_cell.length_b   1.000
_cell.length_c   1.000
_cell.angle_alpha   90.00
_cell.angle_beta   90.00
_cell.angle_gamma   90.00
#
_symmetry.space_group_name_H-M   'P 1'
#
loop_
_entity.id
_entity.type
_entity.pdbx_description
1 polymer ?
#
loop_
_entity_poly.entity_id
_entity_poly.type
_entity_poly.pdbx_seq_one_letter_code
_entity_poly.pdbx_strand_id
1 'polypeptide(L)'
;MASIEAVGAREILDSRGNPTVEVEVALDDGTIARAGVPSGASTGAFEAVERRDGDKGRYEGKGVEGAVSAVIDEIAPELIGYEATEQRIVDQALIDLDGTPNKGKLGANAILGVSIAVAKAAADSADLPLFRYLGGPNAHVLPVPMMNILNGGSHADSNVDIQEFMVAPIGLPTYKEALRAGVEVYHSLKSVLKGKGLATGLGDEGGFAPNLPSNRDALDLIVVAIEKAGYVPGKDVALALDVAATEFFSDGKYAFEGKSLSGAELIEYYEQLIASYPLVSIEDPLSEDEWESWQALVAKIGDKVQIVGDDLFVTNPTRLARGIQSKAANALLVKLNQIGTVTETLDAIELAHRNGFRTMTSHRAGETEDTTIADLSVASNAGQIKTGAPARGERINKYNQLLRIEEELGTQAVYAGAGAFARS
;
A
#
# COMPACT_ATOMS: atom_id res chain seq x y z
N MET A 1 -15.24 14.13 26.07
CA MET A 1 -14.55 13.14 25.25
C MET A 1 -15.36 11.87 25.35
N ALA A 2 -15.54 11.16 24.25
CA ALA A 2 -16.40 9.98 24.24
C ALA A 2 -15.60 8.71 24.53
N SER A 3 -16.18 7.84 25.37
CA SER A 3 -15.55 6.59 25.79
C SER A 3 -16.08 5.40 24.97
N ILE A 4 -15.28 4.37 24.80
CA ILE A 4 -15.68 3.14 24.13
C ILE A 4 -16.75 2.44 24.97
N GLU A 5 -17.97 2.29 24.42
CA GLU A 5 -19.11 1.61 25.05
C GLU A 5 -19.23 0.15 24.59
N ALA A 6 -18.94 -0.10 23.29
CA ALA A 6 -19.00 -1.45 22.74
C ALA A 6 -17.99 -1.63 21.61
N VAL A 7 -17.47 -2.85 21.48
CA VAL A 7 -16.66 -3.31 20.34
C VAL A 7 -17.24 -4.62 19.82
N GLY A 8 -17.57 -4.67 18.54
CA GLY A 8 -18.07 -5.85 17.87
C GLY A 8 -17.23 -6.18 16.64
N ALA A 9 -17.27 -7.42 16.20
CA ALA A 9 -16.59 -7.85 14.99
C ALA A 9 -17.40 -8.87 14.21
N ARG A 10 -17.11 -8.97 12.91
CA ARG A 10 -17.69 -9.98 12.02
C ARG A 10 -16.72 -10.39 10.93
N GLU A 11 -16.96 -11.56 10.40
CA GLU A 11 -16.30 -12.00 9.18
C GLU A 11 -17.01 -11.37 7.97
N ILE A 12 -16.24 -10.74 7.08
CA ILE A 12 -16.68 -10.24 5.77
C ILE A 12 -15.80 -10.85 4.68
N LEU A 13 -16.06 -10.54 3.41
CA LEU A 13 -15.22 -10.99 2.30
C LEU A 13 -14.35 -9.85 1.76
N ASP A 14 -13.09 -10.17 1.45
CA ASP A 14 -12.20 -9.30 0.70
C ASP A 14 -12.51 -9.34 -0.81
N SER A 15 -11.82 -8.51 -1.59
CA SER A 15 -11.99 -8.40 -3.06
C SER A 15 -11.66 -9.67 -3.84
N ARG A 16 -11.01 -10.65 -3.21
CA ARG A 16 -10.72 -11.98 -3.77
C ARG A 16 -11.74 -13.04 -3.34
N GLY A 17 -12.73 -12.66 -2.52
CA GLY A 17 -13.72 -13.59 -1.94
C GLY A 17 -13.17 -14.41 -0.77
N ASN A 18 -12.04 -14.03 -0.20
CA ASN A 18 -11.52 -14.65 1.03
C ASN A 18 -12.10 -13.94 2.26
N PRO A 19 -12.32 -14.65 3.38
CA PRO A 19 -12.72 -14.03 4.63
C PRO A 19 -11.69 -13.02 5.15
N THR A 20 -12.20 -11.94 5.73
CA THR A 20 -11.42 -10.97 6.51
C THR A 20 -12.26 -10.41 7.66
N VAL A 21 -11.65 -9.61 8.53
CA VAL A 21 -12.29 -9.07 9.73
C VAL A 21 -12.83 -7.66 9.44
N GLU A 22 -14.08 -7.42 9.86
CA GLU A 22 -14.62 -6.07 10.05
C GLU A 22 -14.90 -5.87 11.53
N VAL A 23 -14.42 -4.74 12.08
CA VAL A 23 -14.67 -4.33 13.46
C VAL A 23 -15.57 -3.11 13.47
N GLU A 24 -16.48 -3.06 14.46
CA GLU A 24 -17.37 -1.94 14.74
C GLU A 24 -17.17 -1.47 16.18
N VAL A 25 -16.98 -0.18 16.37
CA VAL A 25 -16.82 0.46 17.68
C VAL A 25 -17.96 1.44 17.89
N ALA A 26 -18.64 1.35 19.04
CA ALA A 26 -19.64 2.31 19.50
C ALA A 26 -19.11 3.09 20.69
N LEU A 27 -19.37 4.40 20.70
CA LEU A 27 -19.02 5.31 21.81
C LEU A 27 -20.25 5.70 22.62
N ASP A 28 -20.04 6.15 23.87
CA ASP A 28 -21.08 6.55 24.81
C ASP A 28 -21.88 7.81 24.40
N ASP A 29 -21.40 8.54 23.37
CA ASP A 29 -22.12 9.66 22.76
C ASP A 29 -23.05 9.22 21.60
N GLY A 30 -23.08 7.92 21.30
CA GLY A 30 -23.89 7.33 20.23
C GLY A 30 -23.18 7.23 18.88
N THR A 31 -21.93 7.67 18.77
CA THR A 31 -21.11 7.50 17.54
C THR A 31 -20.81 6.03 17.30
N ILE A 32 -20.92 5.58 16.05
CA ILE A 32 -20.57 4.21 15.61
C ILE A 32 -19.71 4.28 14.36
N ALA A 33 -18.57 3.61 14.37
CA ALA A 33 -17.70 3.53 13.21
C ALA A 33 -17.22 2.09 12.94
N ARG A 34 -16.87 1.82 11.68
CA ARG A 34 -16.43 0.49 11.21
C ARG A 34 -15.11 0.56 10.45
N ALA A 35 -14.36 -0.53 10.53
CA ALA A 35 -13.14 -0.73 9.77
C ALA A 35 -13.07 -2.16 9.21
N GLY A 36 -12.88 -2.28 7.90
CA GLY A 36 -12.59 -3.54 7.23
C GLY A 36 -11.09 -3.71 7.04
N VAL A 37 -10.54 -4.84 7.45
CA VAL A 37 -9.09 -5.10 7.41
C VAL A 37 -8.68 -5.71 6.06
N PRO A 38 -7.65 -5.18 5.37
CA PRO A 38 -7.15 -5.79 4.14
C PRO A 38 -6.26 -7.01 4.42
N SER A 39 -6.05 -7.83 3.39
CA SER A 39 -5.26 -9.07 3.45
C SER A 39 -4.24 -9.16 2.31
N GLY A 40 -3.01 -9.56 2.58
CA GLY A 40 -1.97 -9.75 1.57
C GLY A 40 -2.16 -11.00 0.70
N ALA A 41 -1.53 -11.01 -0.49
CA ALA A 41 -1.32 -12.22 -1.30
C ALA A 41 0.10 -12.76 -1.04
N SER A 42 1.12 -11.99 -1.35
CA SER A 42 2.49 -12.16 -0.87
C SER A 42 2.61 -11.47 0.50
N THR A 43 3.37 -12.05 1.41
CA THR A 43 3.62 -11.47 2.74
C THR A 43 5.10 -11.55 3.05
N GLY A 44 5.71 -10.43 3.44
CA GLY A 44 7.07 -10.38 3.95
C GLY A 44 7.22 -11.27 5.19
N ALA A 45 8.35 -11.94 5.33
CA ALA A 45 8.59 -12.89 6.43
C ALA A 45 8.49 -12.25 7.84
N PHE A 46 8.59 -10.93 7.90
CA PHE A 46 8.61 -10.16 9.15
C PHE A 46 7.32 -9.37 9.41
N GLU A 47 6.27 -9.58 8.62
CA GLU A 47 4.96 -8.98 8.86
C GLU A 47 4.33 -9.47 10.17
N ALA A 48 3.50 -8.64 10.78
CA ALA A 48 2.62 -9.06 11.86
C ALA A 48 1.66 -10.17 11.38
N VAL A 49 1.34 -11.10 12.27
CA VAL A 49 0.60 -12.33 11.92
C VAL A 49 -0.87 -12.04 11.65
N GLU A 50 -1.32 -12.31 10.44
CA GLU A 50 -2.74 -12.42 10.13
C GLU A 50 -3.28 -13.76 10.66
N ARG A 51 -4.17 -13.70 11.66
CA ARG A 51 -4.74 -14.91 12.27
C ARG A 51 -5.79 -15.54 11.37
N ARG A 52 -5.54 -16.78 10.95
CA ARG A 52 -6.43 -17.64 10.16
C ARG A 52 -6.78 -18.89 10.94
N ASP A 53 -8.00 -19.42 10.74
CA ASP A 53 -8.50 -20.55 11.51
C ASP A 53 -7.82 -21.89 11.16
N GLY A 54 -7.35 -22.04 9.91
CA GLY A 54 -6.69 -23.25 9.43
C GLY A 54 -7.63 -24.45 9.19
N ASP A 55 -8.93 -24.32 9.46
CA ASP A 55 -9.93 -25.35 9.21
C ASP A 55 -10.18 -25.53 7.71
N LYS A 56 -9.66 -26.59 7.14
CA LYS A 56 -9.82 -26.89 5.71
C LYS A 56 -11.27 -27.12 5.26
N GLY A 57 -12.16 -27.42 6.18
CA GLY A 57 -13.60 -27.60 5.93
C GLY A 57 -14.35 -26.29 5.72
N ARG A 58 -13.72 -25.15 6.08
CA ARG A 58 -14.31 -23.81 6.00
C ARG A 58 -13.36 -22.85 5.29
N TYR A 59 -13.79 -22.27 4.15
CA TYR A 59 -12.98 -21.38 3.31
C TYR A 59 -11.55 -21.90 3.03
N GLU A 60 -11.38 -23.21 2.88
CA GLU A 60 -10.08 -23.84 2.63
C GLU A 60 -9.00 -23.54 3.69
N GLY A 61 -9.42 -23.24 4.92
CA GLY A 61 -8.54 -22.87 6.04
C GLY A 61 -8.33 -21.35 6.20
N LYS A 62 -8.95 -20.54 5.35
CA LYS A 62 -8.78 -19.06 5.37
C LYS A 62 -9.79 -18.33 6.25
N GLY A 63 -10.67 -19.04 6.99
CA GLY A 63 -11.62 -18.43 7.93
C GLY A 63 -10.94 -17.55 8.96
N VAL A 64 -11.67 -16.59 9.55
CA VAL A 64 -11.17 -15.62 10.55
C VAL A 64 -12.04 -15.60 11.82
N GLU A 65 -12.82 -16.63 12.08
CA GLU A 65 -13.66 -16.70 13.28
C GLU A 65 -12.85 -16.59 14.57
N GLY A 66 -11.64 -17.17 14.59
CA GLY A 66 -10.73 -17.03 15.73
C GLY A 66 -10.27 -15.61 15.97
N ALA A 67 -10.07 -14.80 14.92
CA ALA A 67 -9.76 -13.39 15.05
C ALA A 67 -10.99 -12.56 15.48
N VAL A 68 -12.18 -12.89 14.95
CA VAL A 68 -13.45 -12.30 15.37
C VAL A 68 -13.71 -12.56 16.86
N SER A 69 -13.55 -13.82 17.32
CA SER A 69 -13.68 -14.18 18.74
C SER A 69 -12.67 -13.43 19.61
N ALA A 70 -11.42 -13.26 19.17
CA ALA A 70 -10.41 -12.48 19.90
C ALA A 70 -10.87 -11.03 20.12
N VAL A 71 -11.51 -10.41 19.11
CA VAL A 71 -12.08 -9.06 19.28
C VAL A 71 -13.20 -9.06 20.31
N ILE A 72 -14.15 -9.99 20.22
CA ILE A 72 -15.35 -10.00 21.06
C ILE A 72 -15.06 -10.43 22.50
N ASP A 73 -14.24 -11.47 22.67
CA ASP A 73 -14.08 -12.16 23.97
C ASP A 73 -12.87 -11.66 24.76
N GLU A 74 -11.83 -11.13 24.10
CA GLU A 74 -10.60 -10.68 24.75
C GLU A 74 -10.41 -9.16 24.65
N ILE A 75 -10.52 -8.56 23.44
CA ILE A 75 -10.23 -7.13 23.24
C ILE A 75 -11.38 -6.24 23.75
N ALA A 76 -12.63 -6.55 23.41
CA ALA A 76 -13.77 -5.72 23.78
C ALA A 76 -13.87 -5.51 25.31
N PRO A 77 -13.80 -6.55 26.18
CA PRO A 77 -13.83 -6.35 27.61
C PRO A 77 -12.72 -5.47 28.17
N GLU A 78 -11.52 -5.50 27.54
CA GLU A 78 -10.37 -4.68 27.95
C GLU A 78 -10.58 -3.20 27.66
N LEU A 79 -11.19 -2.87 26.50
CA LEU A 79 -11.26 -1.50 26.02
C LEU A 79 -12.50 -0.71 26.45
N ILE A 80 -13.52 -1.36 27.04
CA ILE A 80 -14.70 -0.65 27.56
C ILE A 80 -14.28 0.42 28.56
N GLY A 81 -14.73 1.66 28.34
CA GLY A 81 -14.43 2.82 29.16
C GLY A 81 -13.14 3.57 28.81
N TYR A 82 -12.35 3.07 27.84
CA TYR A 82 -11.21 3.84 27.31
C TYR A 82 -11.71 5.07 26.54
N GLU A 83 -11.02 6.19 26.68
CA GLU A 83 -11.25 7.39 25.88
C GLU A 83 -10.84 7.15 24.43
N ALA A 84 -11.77 7.26 23.48
CA ALA A 84 -11.51 6.95 22.07
C ALA A 84 -10.46 7.88 21.43
N THR A 85 -10.30 9.10 21.92
CA THR A 85 -9.31 10.07 21.45
C THR A 85 -7.87 9.74 21.86
N GLU A 86 -7.68 8.85 22.82
CA GLU A 86 -6.36 8.43 23.32
C GLU A 86 -5.81 7.24 22.52
N GLN A 87 -5.72 7.39 21.19
CA GLN A 87 -5.33 6.33 20.26
C GLN A 87 -4.08 5.57 20.70
N ARG A 88 -3.04 6.28 21.16
CA ARG A 88 -1.78 5.64 21.60
C ARG A 88 -1.97 4.77 22.83
N ILE A 89 -2.87 5.12 23.73
CA ILE A 89 -3.20 4.33 24.93
C ILE A 89 -3.99 3.08 24.52
N VAL A 90 -4.97 3.24 23.63
CA VAL A 90 -5.75 2.12 23.08
C VAL A 90 -4.85 1.13 22.35
N ASP A 91 -4.01 1.61 21.43
CA ASP A 91 -3.12 0.75 20.65
C ASP A 91 -2.08 0.05 21.56
N GLN A 92 -1.57 0.73 22.59
CA GLN A 92 -0.66 0.11 23.56
C GLN A 92 -1.37 -0.99 24.37
N ALA A 93 -2.61 -0.79 24.78
CA ALA A 93 -3.40 -1.82 25.47
C ALA A 93 -3.60 -3.06 24.58
N LEU A 94 -3.86 -2.87 23.28
CA LEU A 94 -3.96 -3.97 22.30
C LEU A 94 -2.65 -4.75 22.17
N ILE A 95 -1.52 -4.04 22.11
CA ILE A 95 -0.17 -4.64 22.02
C ILE A 95 0.14 -5.44 23.29
N ASP A 96 -0.13 -4.88 24.47
CA ASP A 96 0.12 -5.50 25.76
C ASP A 96 -0.77 -6.73 25.98
N LEU A 97 -2.02 -6.69 25.53
CA LEU A 97 -2.96 -7.80 25.60
C LEU A 97 -2.53 -8.99 24.71
N ASP A 98 -1.99 -8.72 23.53
CA ASP A 98 -1.39 -9.74 22.68
C ASP A 98 -0.10 -10.29 23.30
N GLY A 99 0.79 -9.43 23.71
CA GLY A 99 2.05 -9.75 24.42
C GLY A 99 3.07 -10.50 23.56
N THR A 100 2.84 -10.66 22.25
CA THR A 100 3.81 -11.30 21.32
C THR A 100 4.46 -10.27 20.40
N PRO A 101 5.70 -10.48 19.95
CA PRO A 101 6.43 -9.51 19.12
C PRO A 101 5.76 -9.23 17.77
N ASN A 102 4.99 -10.19 17.25
CA ASN A 102 4.38 -10.16 15.91
C ASN A 102 2.85 -10.25 15.92
N LYS A 103 2.21 -9.95 17.06
CA LYS A 103 0.75 -9.99 17.25
C LYS A 103 0.12 -11.37 16.93
N GLY A 104 0.90 -12.44 17.21
CA GLY A 104 0.52 -13.82 16.86
C GLY A 104 -0.56 -14.43 17.75
N LYS A 105 -0.84 -13.89 18.94
CA LYS A 105 -1.86 -14.42 19.87
C LYS A 105 -3.25 -14.00 19.43
N LEU A 106 -3.53 -12.71 19.33
CA LEU A 106 -4.84 -12.17 18.95
C LEU A 106 -5.01 -12.11 17.42
N GLY A 107 -3.93 -11.83 16.73
CA GLY A 107 -3.88 -11.59 15.29
C GLY A 107 -3.81 -10.10 14.93
N ALA A 108 -2.91 -9.74 14.04
CA ALA A 108 -2.78 -8.36 13.55
C ALA A 108 -4.07 -7.86 12.89
N ASN A 109 -4.84 -8.73 12.25
CA ASN A 109 -6.14 -8.41 11.66
C ASN A 109 -7.18 -8.03 12.72
N ALA A 110 -7.25 -8.73 13.85
CA ALA A 110 -8.12 -8.37 14.97
C ALA A 110 -7.71 -7.01 15.58
N ILE A 111 -6.42 -6.86 15.88
CA ILE A 111 -5.86 -5.65 16.50
C ILE A 111 -6.05 -4.44 15.59
N LEU A 112 -5.69 -4.53 14.31
CA LEU A 112 -5.80 -3.41 13.37
C LEU A 112 -7.26 -2.99 13.13
N GLY A 113 -8.17 -3.96 13.02
CA GLY A 113 -9.59 -3.65 12.87
C GLY A 113 -10.10 -2.76 14.00
N VAL A 114 -9.74 -3.08 15.25
CA VAL A 114 -10.08 -2.27 16.42
C VAL A 114 -9.39 -0.91 16.39
N SER A 115 -8.07 -0.88 16.13
CA SER A 115 -7.28 0.35 16.09
C SER A 115 -7.85 1.37 15.09
N ILE A 116 -8.18 0.94 13.87
CA ILE A 116 -8.78 1.81 12.85
C ILE A 116 -10.20 2.21 13.21
N ALA A 117 -11.03 1.29 13.71
CA ALA A 117 -12.42 1.60 14.07
C ALA A 117 -12.49 2.63 15.20
N VAL A 118 -11.59 2.55 16.20
CA VAL A 118 -11.46 3.55 17.27
C VAL A 118 -11.04 4.91 16.70
N ALA A 119 -10.03 4.96 15.82
CA ALA A 119 -9.61 6.21 15.18
C ALA A 119 -10.75 6.88 14.39
N LYS A 120 -11.55 6.10 13.65
CA LYS A 120 -12.73 6.60 12.94
C LYS A 120 -13.82 7.08 13.88
N ALA A 121 -14.15 6.30 14.91
CA ALA A 121 -15.16 6.70 15.91
C ALA A 121 -14.75 7.99 16.64
N ALA A 122 -13.49 8.12 17.01
CA ALA A 122 -12.96 9.34 17.63
C ALA A 122 -13.01 10.55 16.69
N ALA A 123 -12.71 10.36 15.40
CA ALA A 123 -12.83 11.41 14.40
C ALA A 123 -14.29 11.87 14.24
N ASP A 124 -15.22 10.93 14.08
CA ASP A 124 -16.66 11.20 13.94
C ASP A 124 -17.22 11.88 15.19
N SER A 125 -16.87 11.40 16.39
CA SER A 125 -17.25 12.03 17.67
C SER A 125 -16.71 13.45 17.82
N ALA A 126 -15.57 13.76 17.22
CA ALA A 126 -14.98 15.10 17.18
C ALA A 126 -15.53 15.99 16.05
N ASP A 127 -16.47 15.50 15.24
CA ASP A 127 -16.98 16.16 14.02
C ASP A 127 -15.86 16.58 13.06
N LEU A 128 -14.86 15.68 12.89
CA LEU A 128 -13.72 15.86 12.00
C LEU A 128 -13.64 14.72 10.99
N PRO A 129 -13.31 15.00 9.71
CA PRO A 129 -12.97 13.95 8.77
C PRO A 129 -11.66 13.25 9.20
N LEU A 130 -11.55 11.96 8.92
CA LEU A 130 -10.45 11.11 9.44
C LEU A 130 -9.06 11.68 9.10
N PHE A 131 -8.85 12.18 7.87
CA PHE A 131 -7.55 12.76 7.50
C PHE A 131 -7.17 13.98 8.36
N ARG A 132 -8.17 14.78 8.74
CA ARG A 132 -7.97 15.96 9.59
C ARG A 132 -7.75 15.58 11.04
N TYR A 133 -8.48 14.58 11.53
CA TYR A 133 -8.30 14.04 12.87
C TYR A 133 -6.89 13.46 13.08
N LEU A 134 -6.42 12.63 12.15
CA LEU A 134 -5.10 12.01 12.25
C LEU A 134 -3.94 12.98 11.97
N GLY A 135 -4.09 13.88 11.00
CA GLY A 135 -2.99 14.73 10.50
C GLY A 135 -3.02 16.17 11.01
N GLY A 136 -4.09 16.56 11.70
CA GLY A 136 -4.28 17.92 12.20
C GLY A 136 -4.45 18.97 11.10
N PRO A 137 -4.25 20.26 11.40
CA PRO A 137 -4.49 21.35 10.47
C PRO A 137 -3.51 21.38 9.29
N ASN A 138 -2.39 20.67 9.38
CA ASN A 138 -1.38 20.62 8.31
C ASN A 138 -1.61 19.49 7.27
N ALA A 139 -2.65 18.68 7.44
CA ALA A 139 -3.04 17.66 6.47
C ALA A 139 -3.68 18.31 5.24
N HIS A 140 -2.93 18.44 4.13
CA HIS A 140 -3.40 19.18 2.93
C HIS A 140 -2.76 18.72 1.62
N VAL A 141 -1.82 17.76 1.66
CA VAL A 141 -1.12 17.30 0.47
C VAL A 141 -1.85 16.09 -0.13
N LEU A 142 -2.39 16.26 -1.34
CA LEU A 142 -2.98 15.17 -2.13
C LEU A 142 -1.86 14.34 -2.75
N PRO A 143 -1.89 13.01 -2.57
CA PRO A 143 -0.84 12.13 -3.07
C PRO A 143 -0.89 11.93 -4.58
N VAL A 144 0.28 11.67 -5.19
CA VAL A 144 0.37 11.11 -6.55
C VAL A 144 -0.19 9.69 -6.53
N PRO A 145 -1.22 9.38 -7.34
CA PRO A 145 -1.74 8.02 -7.45
C PRO A 145 -0.79 7.17 -8.29
N MET A 146 -0.17 6.17 -7.67
CA MET A 146 0.65 5.15 -8.30
C MET A 146 -0.28 4.03 -8.78
N MET A 147 -0.72 4.10 -10.04
CA MET A 147 -1.78 3.22 -10.56
C MET A 147 -1.17 1.99 -11.24
N ASN A 148 -1.34 0.82 -10.66
CA ASN A 148 -0.94 -0.46 -11.26
C ASN A 148 -1.85 -0.83 -12.43
N ILE A 149 -1.41 -0.57 -13.67
CA ILE A 149 -2.23 -0.76 -14.88
C ILE A 149 -1.88 -2.02 -15.68
N LEU A 150 -0.74 -2.67 -15.37
CA LEU A 150 -0.34 -3.94 -15.95
C LEU A 150 0.31 -4.81 -14.87
N ASN A 151 -0.17 -6.05 -14.75
CA ASN A 151 0.24 -7.02 -13.74
C ASN A 151 1.10 -8.14 -14.35
N GLY A 152 2.10 -8.57 -13.60
CA GLY A 152 2.88 -9.78 -13.79
C GLY A 152 3.14 -10.49 -12.47
N GLY A 153 4.21 -11.26 -12.37
CA GLY A 153 4.60 -11.97 -11.16
C GLY A 153 3.46 -12.75 -10.52
N SER A 154 3.36 -12.71 -9.19
CA SER A 154 2.30 -13.39 -8.43
C SER A 154 0.90 -12.76 -8.55
N HIS A 155 0.79 -11.54 -9.13
CA HIS A 155 -0.49 -10.85 -9.33
C HIS A 155 -1.22 -11.21 -10.64
N ALA A 156 -0.61 -12.04 -11.50
CA ALA A 156 -1.18 -12.42 -12.79
C ALA A 156 -0.71 -13.82 -13.22
N ASP A 157 -1.59 -14.57 -13.85
CA ASP A 157 -1.20 -15.79 -14.59
C ASP A 157 -0.64 -15.38 -15.96
N SER A 158 0.60 -14.89 -15.96
CA SER A 158 1.33 -14.40 -17.15
C SER A 158 2.80 -14.77 -17.07
N ASN A 159 3.53 -14.53 -18.15
CA ASN A 159 4.97 -14.81 -18.25
C ASN A 159 5.86 -13.57 -17.99
N VAL A 160 5.30 -12.53 -17.41
CA VAL A 160 6.01 -11.29 -17.04
C VAL A 160 6.47 -11.41 -15.59
N ASP A 161 7.77 -11.23 -15.31
CA ASP A 161 8.32 -11.47 -13.97
C ASP A 161 8.07 -10.31 -12.99
N ILE A 162 8.17 -9.05 -13.46
CA ILE A 162 7.89 -7.88 -12.65
C ILE A 162 6.40 -7.86 -12.28
N GLN A 163 6.13 -7.71 -10.98
CA GLN A 163 4.79 -7.89 -10.43
C GLN A 163 3.83 -6.77 -10.82
N GLU A 164 4.29 -5.50 -10.78
CA GLU A 164 3.43 -4.35 -11.07
C GLU A 164 4.14 -3.32 -11.95
N PHE A 165 3.41 -2.85 -12.96
CA PHE A 165 3.80 -1.72 -13.79
C PHE A 165 2.80 -0.60 -13.56
N MET A 166 3.29 0.48 -12.95
CA MET A 166 2.47 1.60 -12.53
C MET A 166 2.70 2.84 -13.40
N VAL A 167 1.64 3.63 -13.55
CA VAL A 167 1.73 5.01 -14.02
C VAL A 167 1.58 5.98 -12.86
N ALA A 168 2.38 7.04 -12.89
CA ALA A 168 2.40 8.12 -11.92
C ALA A 168 2.16 9.46 -12.62
N PRO A 169 0.96 10.06 -12.54
CA PRO A 169 0.65 11.34 -13.15
C PRO A 169 1.28 12.51 -12.37
N ILE A 170 2.54 12.82 -12.64
CA ILE A 170 3.36 13.77 -11.85
C ILE A 170 3.28 15.22 -12.32
N GLY A 171 2.88 15.46 -13.56
CA GLY A 171 2.91 16.77 -14.20
C GLY A 171 1.57 17.51 -14.24
N LEU A 172 0.55 17.04 -13.54
CA LEU A 172 -0.80 17.60 -13.53
C LEU A 172 -0.99 18.62 -12.40
N PRO A 173 -1.88 19.60 -12.55
CA PRO A 173 -2.02 20.69 -11.58
C PRO A 173 -2.79 20.32 -10.31
N THR A 174 -3.65 19.30 -10.35
CA THR A 174 -4.53 18.89 -9.25
C THR A 174 -4.64 17.37 -9.20
N TYR A 175 -5.08 16.83 -8.06
CA TYR A 175 -5.34 15.40 -7.92
C TYR A 175 -6.43 14.93 -8.90
N LYS A 176 -7.51 15.70 -9.06
CA LYS A 176 -8.59 15.40 -10.02
C LYS A 176 -8.06 15.24 -11.45
N GLU A 177 -7.20 16.14 -11.90
CA GLU A 177 -6.61 16.06 -13.24
C GLU A 177 -5.60 14.90 -13.34
N ALA A 178 -4.88 14.60 -12.29
CA ALA A 178 -3.99 13.44 -12.21
C ALA A 178 -4.76 12.11 -12.28
N LEU A 179 -5.87 12.00 -11.54
CA LEU A 179 -6.75 10.84 -11.62
C LEU A 179 -7.32 10.66 -13.02
N ARG A 180 -7.81 11.76 -13.66
CA ARG A 180 -8.29 11.74 -15.03
C ARG A 180 -7.23 11.21 -15.99
N ALA A 181 -6.01 11.73 -15.92
CA ALA A 181 -4.91 11.30 -16.78
C ALA A 181 -4.62 9.80 -16.64
N GLY A 182 -4.56 9.29 -15.40
CA GLY A 182 -4.35 7.86 -15.14
C GLY A 182 -5.46 6.98 -15.74
N VAL A 183 -6.72 7.39 -15.61
CA VAL A 183 -7.88 6.70 -16.20
C VAL A 183 -7.80 6.68 -17.73
N GLU A 184 -7.49 7.82 -18.35
CA GLU A 184 -7.35 7.94 -19.80
C GLU A 184 -6.21 7.07 -20.34
N VAL A 185 -5.07 7.03 -19.65
CA VAL A 185 -3.95 6.13 -19.98
C VAL A 185 -4.37 4.66 -19.82
N TYR A 186 -5.07 4.29 -18.75
CA TYR A 186 -5.58 2.93 -18.54
C TYR A 186 -6.49 2.46 -19.70
N HIS A 187 -7.44 3.30 -20.13
CA HIS A 187 -8.29 2.98 -21.26
C HIS A 187 -7.54 2.95 -22.59
N SER A 188 -6.55 3.82 -22.77
CA SER A 188 -5.65 3.82 -23.90
C SER A 188 -4.87 2.51 -23.97
N LEU A 189 -4.29 2.04 -22.83
CA LEU A 189 -3.58 0.76 -22.75
C LEU A 189 -4.50 -0.41 -23.16
N LYS A 190 -5.73 -0.44 -22.67
CA LYS A 190 -6.72 -1.45 -23.11
C LYS A 190 -6.89 -1.49 -24.61
N SER A 191 -6.98 -0.31 -25.24
CA SER A 191 -7.11 -0.17 -26.69
C SER A 191 -5.85 -0.64 -27.43
N VAL A 192 -4.65 -0.32 -26.90
CA VAL A 192 -3.36 -0.76 -27.46
C VAL A 192 -3.24 -2.29 -27.41
N LEU A 193 -3.54 -2.90 -26.26
CA LEU A 193 -3.52 -4.36 -26.07
C LEU A 193 -4.47 -5.07 -27.05
N LYS A 194 -5.73 -4.60 -27.13
CA LYS A 194 -6.72 -5.14 -28.09
C LYS A 194 -6.25 -5.03 -29.54
N GLY A 195 -5.66 -3.89 -29.93
CA GLY A 195 -5.14 -3.67 -31.27
C GLY A 195 -4.00 -4.61 -31.65
N LYS A 196 -3.28 -5.16 -30.67
CA LYS A 196 -2.23 -6.15 -30.84
C LYS A 196 -2.72 -7.61 -30.65
N GLY A 197 -4.02 -7.82 -30.40
CA GLY A 197 -4.58 -9.15 -30.12
C GLY A 197 -4.18 -9.73 -28.76
N LEU A 198 -3.72 -8.90 -27.84
CA LEU A 198 -3.31 -9.30 -26.50
C LEU A 198 -4.51 -9.34 -25.53
N ALA A 199 -4.40 -10.17 -24.48
CA ALA A 199 -5.43 -10.29 -23.45
C ALA A 199 -5.64 -8.97 -22.68
N THR A 200 -6.90 -8.72 -22.32
CA THR A 200 -7.31 -7.58 -21.46
C THR A 200 -8.07 -8.07 -20.22
N GLY A 201 -7.82 -9.31 -19.79
CA GLY A 201 -8.21 -9.82 -18.47
C GLY A 201 -7.50 -9.03 -17.39
N LEU A 202 -8.10 -8.97 -16.20
CA LEU A 202 -7.59 -8.19 -15.08
C LEU A 202 -6.92 -9.11 -14.05
N GLY A 203 -5.81 -8.67 -13.50
CA GLY A 203 -5.21 -9.21 -12.29
C GLY A 203 -5.96 -8.79 -11.02
N ASP A 204 -5.45 -9.22 -9.87
CA ASP A 204 -6.09 -9.00 -8.57
C ASP A 204 -6.27 -7.51 -8.22
N GLU A 205 -5.39 -6.66 -8.72
CA GLU A 205 -5.39 -5.21 -8.46
C GLU A 205 -6.01 -4.37 -9.59
N GLY A 206 -6.61 -5.04 -10.59
CA GLY A 206 -7.32 -4.39 -11.68
C GLY A 206 -6.47 -4.00 -12.89
N GLY A 207 -5.15 -4.22 -12.87
CA GLY A 207 -4.26 -4.08 -14.02
C GLY A 207 -4.48 -5.19 -15.04
N PHE A 208 -4.13 -4.94 -16.32
CA PHE A 208 -4.21 -5.96 -17.37
C PHE A 208 -3.10 -7.00 -17.20
N ALA A 209 -3.38 -8.24 -17.59
CA ALA A 209 -2.47 -9.38 -17.41
C ALA A 209 -2.18 -10.08 -18.76
N PRO A 210 -1.54 -9.41 -19.75
CA PRO A 210 -1.18 -10.04 -21.00
C PRO A 210 0.08 -10.89 -20.86
N ASN A 211 0.22 -11.95 -21.68
CA ASN A 211 1.50 -12.58 -21.92
C ASN A 211 2.35 -11.71 -22.84
N LEU A 212 3.58 -11.41 -22.47
CA LEU A 212 4.51 -10.55 -23.20
C LEU A 212 5.87 -11.23 -23.35
N PRO A 213 6.65 -10.91 -24.39
CA PRO A 213 7.98 -11.49 -24.59
C PRO A 213 8.99 -11.13 -23.49
N SER A 214 8.88 -9.94 -22.89
CA SER A 214 9.78 -9.45 -21.85
C SER A 214 9.10 -8.39 -20.96
N ASN A 215 9.73 -8.05 -19.84
CA ASN A 215 9.30 -6.93 -18.98
C ASN A 215 9.41 -5.57 -19.73
N ARG A 216 10.36 -5.43 -20.65
CA ARG A 216 10.50 -4.21 -21.48
C ARG A 216 9.31 -4.01 -22.41
N ASP A 217 8.76 -5.08 -22.98
CA ASP A 217 7.55 -4.98 -23.81
C ASP A 217 6.36 -4.39 -23.05
N ALA A 218 6.25 -4.67 -21.74
CA ALA A 218 5.23 -4.06 -20.89
C ALA A 218 5.44 -2.53 -20.78
N LEU A 219 6.66 -2.08 -20.53
CA LEU A 219 6.99 -0.66 -20.45
C LEU A 219 6.76 0.05 -21.79
N ASP A 220 7.15 -0.55 -22.92
CA ASP A 220 6.93 -0.01 -24.25
C ASP A 220 5.44 0.18 -24.55
N LEU A 221 4.59 -0.79 -24.18
CA LEU A 221 3.14 -0.70 -24.34
C LEU A 221 2.53 0.43 -23.50
N ILE A 222 3.03 0.62 -22.29
CA ILE A 222 2.56 1.69 -21.41
C ILE A 222 2.99 3.07 -21.95
N VAL A 223 4.23 3.22 -22.42
CA VAL A 223 4.70 4.46 -23.05
C VAL A 223 3.81 4.82 -24.25
N VAL A 224 3.55 3.86 -25.14
CA VAL A 224 2.63 4.05 -26.27
C VAL A 224 1.23 4.43 -25.81
N ALA A 225 0.74 3.86 -24.69
CA ALA A 225 -0.56 4.18 -24.16
C ALA A 225 -0.64 5.61 -23.60
N ILE A 226 0.43 6.09 -22.92
CA ILE A 226 0.56 7.47 -22.42
C ILE A 226 0.51 8.47 -23.60
N GLU A 227 1.33 8.25 -24.63
CA GLU A 227 1.36 9.10 -25.83
C GLU A 227 0.02 9.11 -26.56
N LYS A 228 -0.60 7.94 -26.73
CA LYS A 228 -1.90 7.81 -27.37
C LYS A 228 -3.04 8.47 -26.58
N ALA A 229 -2.92 8.56 -25.27
CA ALA A 229 -3.83 9.31 -24.40
C ALA A 229 -3.60 10.83 -24.46
N GLY A 230 -2.56 11.29 -25.15
CA GLY A 230 -2.25 12.71 -25.33
C GLY A 230 -1.34 13.32 -24.26
N TYR A 231 -0.68 12.49 -23.45
CA TYR A 231 0.24 12.90 -22.39
C TYR A 231 1.69 12.66 -22.80
N VAL A 232 2.61 13.42 -22.20
CA VAL A 232 4.06 13.29 -22.44
C VAL A 232 4.68 12.38 -21.38
N PRO A 233 5.27 11.21 -21.79
CA PRO A 233 5.96 10.34 -20.86
C PRO A 233 7.08 11.05 -20.10
N GLY A 234 7.13 10.88 -18.78
CA GLY A 234 8.12 11.49 -17.90
C GLY A 234 7.89 12.95 -17.53
N LYS A 235 7.06 13.67 -18.30
CA LYS A 235 6.67 15.04 -17.98
C LYS A 235 5.30 15.11 -17.32
N ASP A 236 4.29 14.56 -17.97
CA ASP A 236 2.92 14.54 -17.45
C ASP A 236 2.66 13.27 -16.64
N VAL A 237 3.07 12.12 -17.20
CA VAL A 237 2.89 10.80 -16.60
C VAL A 237 4.22 10.06 -16.65
N ALA A 238 4.73 9.69 -15.48
CA ALA A 238 5.92 8.86 -15.32
C ALA A 238 5.54 7.38 -15.08
N LEU A 239 6.55 6.52 -15.00
CA LEU A 239 6.41 5.10 -14.74
C LEU A 239 6.98 4.75 -13.36
N ALA A 240 6.44 3.69 -12.76
CA ALA A 240 7.00 3.07 -11.58
C ALA A 240 6.81 1.55 -11.63
N LEU A 241 7.64 0.85 -10.88
CA LEU A 241 7.65 -0.61 -10.81
C LEU A 241 7.51 -1.08 -9.35
N ASP A 242 6.82 -2.20 -9.18
CA ASP A 242 7.00 -3.09 -8.04
C ASP A 242 7.53 -4.43 -8.60
N VAL A 243 8.74 -4.77 -8.22
CA VAL A 243 9.42 -5.96 -8.76
C VAL A 243 9.10 -7.19 -7.93
N ALA A 244 8.87 -7.03 -6.63
CA ALA A 244 8.67 -8.11 -5.67
C ALA A 244 9.74 -9.21 -5.80
N ALA A 245 11.02 -8.81 -5.85
CA ALA A 245 12.13 -9.67 -6.27
C ALA A 245 12.38 -10.87 -5.34
N THR A 246 11.88 -10.83 -4.11
CA THR A 246 11.91 -11.98 -3.18
C THR A 246 11.18 -13.20 -3.76
N GLU A 247 10.11 -13.00 -4.53
CA GLU A 247 9.26 -14.06 -5.10
C GLU A 247 10.02 -14.97 -6.11
N PHE A 248 11.05 -14.45 -6.77
CA PHE A 248 11.87 -15.22 -7.72
C PHE A 248 13.34 -15.34 -7.29
N PHE A 249 13.63 -15.11 -6.01
CA PHE A 249 14.97 -15.29 -5.42
C PHE A 249 15.10 -16.64 -4.75
N SER A 250 16.15 -17.38 -5.09
CA SER A 250 16.47 -18.69 -4.50
C SER A 250 17.98 -18.95 -4.62
N ASP A 251 18.57 -19.52 -3.59
CA ASP A 251 19.99 -19.95 -3.56
C ASP A 251 20.98 -18.83 -3.99
N GLY A 252 20.68 -17.57 -3.58
CA GLY A 252 21.55 -16.42 -3.89
C GLY A 252 21.44 -15.93 -5.34
N LYS A 253 20.40 -16.32 -6.07
CA LYS A 253 20.17 -15.97 -7.47
C LYS A 253 18.72 -15.61 -7.72
N TYR A 254 18.51 -14.79 -8.74
CA TYR A 254 17.21 -14.35 -9.24
C TYR A 254 16.88 -15.09 -10.55
N ALA A 255 15.78 -15.83 -10.57
CA ALA A 255 15.23 -16.43 -11.79
C ALA A 255 14.43 -15.37 -12.55
N PHE A 256 15.07 -14.64 -13.48
CA PHE A 256 14.52 -13.47 -14.12
C PHE A 256 14.68 -13.51 -15.64
N GLU A 257 13.60 -13.35 -16.40
CA GLU A 257 13.54 -13.45 -17.87
C GLU A 257 14.24 -14.73 -18.41
N GLY A 258 13.97 -15.86 -17.73
CA GLY A 258 14.56 -17.16 -18.10
C GLY A 258 16.05 -17.31 -17.82
N LYS A 259 16.66 -16.36 -17.11
CA LYS A 259 18.08 -16.35 -16.70
C LYS A 259 18.21 -16.50 -15.20
N SER A 260 19.40 -16.90 -14.74
CA SER A 260 19.79 -16.92 -13.33
C SER A 260 20.78 -15.78 -13.08
N LEU A 261 20.29 -14.69 -12.47
CA LEU A 261 21.06 -13.47 -12.26
C LEU A 261 21.54 -13.34 -10.81
N SER A 262 22.69 -12.73 -10.62
CA SER A 262 23.15 -12.21 -9.33
C SER A 262 22.48 -10.87 -9.02
N GLY A 263 22.51 -10.42 -7.76
CA GLY A 263 22.05 -9.08 -7.38
C GLY A 263 22.75 -7.97 -8.18
N ALA A 264 24.06 -8.09 -8.43
CA ALA A 264 24.80 -7.12 -9.23
C ALA A 264 24.30 -7.04 -10.68
N GLU A 265 24.02 -8.19 -11.33
CA GLU A 265 23.48 -8.22 -12.69
C GLU A 265 22.06 -7.65 -12.75
N LEU A 266 21.25 -7.88 -11.72
CA LEU A 266 19.91 -7.31 -11.63
C LEU A 266 19.95 -5.77 -11.40
N ILE A 267 20.91 -5.27 -10.62
CA ILE A 267 21.16 -3.81 -10.47
C ILE A 267 21.55 -3.17 -11.82
N GLU A 268 22.38 -3.85 -12.64
CA GLU A 268 22.72 -3.36 -13.99
C GLU A 268 21.49 -3.32 -14.91
N TYR A 269 20.59 -4.28 -14.78
CA TYR A 269 19.32 -4.27 -15.52
C TYR A 269 18.46 -3.04 -15.16
N TYR A 270 18.33 -2.71 -13.87
CA TYR A 270 17.58 -1.51 -13.44
C TYR A 270 18.25 -0.22 -13.92
N GLU A 271 19.56 -0.12 -13.89
CA GLU A 271 20.28 1.04 -14.45
C GLU A 271 19.95 1.25 -15.93
N GLN A 272 19.88 0.18 -16.71
CA GLN A 272 19.48 0.24 -18.11
C GLN A 272 18.01 0.62 -18.30
N LEU A 273 17.10 0.15 -17.42
CA LEU A 273 15.69 0.55 -17.46
C LEU A 273 15.53 2.05 -17.22
N ILE A 274 16.17 2.59 -16.18
CA ILE A 274 16.12 4.01 -15.84
C ILE A 274 16.68 4.89 -16.97
N ALA A 275 17.71 4.42 -17.66
CA ALA A 275 18.26 5.14 -18.80
C ALA A 275 17.33 5.12 -20.04
N SER A 276 16.42 4.15 -20.14
CA SER A 276 15.56 3.95 -21.31
C SER A 276 14.13 4.45 -21.10
N TYR A 277 13.64 4.47 -19.86
CA TYR A 277 12.25 4.77 -19.52
C TYR A 277 12.16 5.85 -18.43
N PRO A 278 11.09 6.66 -18.39
CA PRO A 278 10.88 7.68 -17.40
C PRO A 278 10.43 7.10 -16.05
N LEU A 279 11.24 6.22 -15.46
CA LEU A 279 11.00 5.61 -14.17
C LEU A 279 11.30 6.59 -13.03
N VAL A 280 10.36 6.75 -12.11
CA VAL A 280 10.50 7.61 -10.92
C VAL A 280 10.61 6.81 -9.62
N SER A 281 10.21 5.52 -9.63
CA SER A 281 10.21 4.67 -8.43
C SER A 281 10.36 3.20 -8.81
N ILE A 282 11.13 2.45 -8.01
CA ILE A 282 11.25 0.99 -8.07
C ILE A 282 11.09 0.45 -6.65
N GLU A 283 10.08 -0.38 -6.45
CA GLU A 283 9.75 -1.05 -5.19
C GLU A 283 10.29 -2.48 -5.21
N ASP A 284 10.82 -2.92 -4.07
CA ASP A 284 11.39 -4.25 -3.82
C ASP A 284 12.22 -4.82 -4.98
N PRO A 285 13.24 -4.07 -5.43
CA PRO A 285 14.09 -4.48 -6.55
C PRO A 285 14.99 -5.67 -6.25
N LEU A 286 15.17 -6.03 -4.98
CA LEU A 286 16.04 -7.10 -4.49
C LEU A 286 15.35 -7.85 -3.36
N SER A 287 15.82 -9.07 -3.03
CA SER A 287 15.31 -9.86 -1.92
C SER A 287 15.42 -9.13 -0.58
N GLU A 288 14.45 -9.33 0.31
CA GLU A 288 14.29 -8.67 1.62
C GLU A 288 15.46 -8.91 2.60
N ASP A 289 16.32 -9.90 2.33
CA ASP A 289 17.46 -10.24 3.17
C ASP A 289 18.82 -9.82 2.59
N GLU A 290 18.87 -9.35 1.32
CA GLU A 290 20.12 -8.95 0.65
C GLU A 290 20.55 -7.51 0.95
N TRP A 291 20.68 -7.11 2.21
CA TRP A 291 20.96 -5.75 2.66
C TRP A 291 22.15 -5.07 1.98
N GLU A 292 23.24 -5.82 1.74
CA GLU A 292 24.44 -5.28 1.06
C GLU A 292 24.14 -4.95 -0.41
N SER A 293 23.35 -5.78 -1.10
CA SER A 293 22.93 -5.53 -2.46
C SER A 293 22.02 -4.31 -2.56
N TRP A 294 21.13 -4.09 -1.57
CA TRP A 294 20.31 -2.89 -1.47
C TRP A 294 21.16 -1.62 -1.31
N GLN A 295 22.18 -1.64 -0.46
CA GLN A 295 23.13 -0.53 -0.30
C GLN A 295 23.86 -0.21 -1.61
N ALA A 296 24.32 -1.25 -2.33
CA ALA A 296 24.98 -1.09 -3.61
C ALA A 296 24.02 -0.51 -4.68
N LEU A 297 22.76 -0.94 -4.68
CA LEU A 297 21.71 -0.39 -5.55
C LEU A 297 21.50 1.10 -5.29
N VAL A 298 21.26 1.50 -4.04
CA VAL A 298 21.04 2.91 -3.67
C VAL A 298 22.25 3.76 -4.02
N ALA A 299 23.47 3.28 -3.76
CA ALA A 299 24.69 4.00 -4.13
C ALA A 299 24.82 4.21 -5.66
N LYS A 300 24.26 3.30 -6.47
CA LYS A 300 24.37 3.35 -7.93
C LYS A 300 23.28 4.19 -8.60
N ILE A 301 22.04 4.11 -8.13
CA ILE A 301 20.88 4.71 -8.82
C ILE A 301 19.94 5.54 -7.92
N GLY A 302 20.16 5.58 -6.60
CA GLY A 302 19.25 6.24 -5.65
C GLY A 302 19.15 7.77 -5.84
N ASP A 303 20.12 8.39 -6.51
CA ASP A 303 20.08 9.81 -6.91
C ASP A 303 19.18 10.06 -8.14
N LYS A 304 18.85 9.03 -8.88
CA LYS A 304 18.08 9.11 -10.12
C LYS A 304 16.63 8.67 -9.94
N VAL A 305 16.38 7.70 -9.05
CA VAL A 305 15.08 7.06 -8.87
C VAL A 305 14.81 6.78 -7.39
N GLN A 306 13.54 6.82 -6.99
CA GLN A 306 13.13 6.38 -5.67
C GLN A 306 13.26 4.86 -5.54
N ILE A 307 13.87 4.40 -4.46
CA ILE A 307 14.00 2.98 -4.10
C ILE A 307 13.13 2.72 -2.86
N VAL A 308 12.06 1.96 -3.04
CA VAL A 308 11.05 1.70 -2.00
C VAL A 308 11.28 0.32 -1.39
N GLY A 309 11.31 0.26 -0.07
CA GLY A 309 11.26 -1.01 0.65
C GLY A 309 9.85 -1.32 1.12
N ASP A 310 9.28 -2.44 0.63
CA ASP A 310 8.06 -3.07 1.11
C ASP A 310 8.44 -4.24 2.04
N ASP A 311 8.76 -5.41 1.51
CA ASP A 311 9.16 -6.58 2.29
C ASP A 311 10.44 -6.33 3.10
N LEU A 312 11.34 -5.46 2.61
CA LEU A 312 12.53 -5.04 3.33
C LEU A 312 12.20 -4.44 4.69
N PHE A 313 11.14 -3.66 4.81
CA PHE A 313 10.81 -2.90 6.02
C PHE A 313 9.53 -3.37 6.72
N VAL A 314 8.57 -3.91 6.01
CA VAL A 314 7.25 -4.35 6.49
C VAL A 314 6.57 -3.33 7.44
N THR A 315 6.71 -2.04 7.11
CA THR A 315 6.21 -0.92 7.94
C THR A 315 6.73 -0.96 9.39
N ASN A 316 7.81 -1.70 9.66
CA ASN A 316 8.35 -1.91 11.01
C ASN A 316 9.42 -0.87 11.35
N PRO A 317 9.25 -0.03 12.40
CA PRO A 317 10.22 1.02 12.77
C PRO A 317 11.63 0.49 13.02
N THR A 318 11.78 -0.71 13.57
CA THR A 318 13.11 -1.30 13.85
C THR A 318 13.85 -1.67 12.56
N ARG A 319 13.15 -2.30 11.59
CA ARG A 319 13.73 -2.62 10.29
C ARG A 319 14.00 -1.36 9.48
N LEU A 320 13.09 -0.38 9.54
CA LEU A 320 13.27 0.92 8.90
C LEU A 320 14.51 1.65 9.47
N ALA A 321 14.70 1.69 10.78
CA ALA A 321 15.89 2.29 11.40
C ALA A 321 17.19 1.65 10.91
N ARG A 322 17.22 0.31 10.75
CA ARG A 322 18.35 -0.41 10.13
C ARG A 322 18.58 0.07 8.69
N GLY A 323 17.52 0.17 7.89
CA GLY A 323 17.61 0.61 6.48
C GLY A 323 18.12 2.04 6.34
N ILE A 324 17.66 2.94 7.21
CA ILE A 324 18.14 4.32 7.29
C ILE A 324 19.62 4.37 7.60
N GLN A 325 20.06 3.66 8.64
CA GLN A 325 21.48 3.61 9.06
C GLN A 325 22.38 3.05 7.96
N SER A 326 21.94 2.00 7.29
CA SER A 326 22.70 1.33 6.22
C SER A 326 22.52 1.96 4.84
N LYS A 327 21.62 2.93 4.67
CA LYS A 327 21.26 3.53 3.37
C LYS A 327 20.79 2.48 2.35
N ALA A 328 19.94 1.55 2.80
CA ALA A 328 19.48 0.44 1.97
C ALA A 328 18.32 0.81 1.04
N ALA A 329 17.63 1.91 1.31
CA ALA A 329 16.52 2.45 0.50
C ALA A 329 16.45 3.98 0.70
N ASN A 330 15.49 4.65 0.04
CA ASN A 330 15.20 6.07 0.27
C ASN A 330 13.69 6.37 0.41
N ALA A 331 12.86 5.32 0.39
CA ALA A 331 11.42 5.41 0.65
C ALA A 331 10.88 4.16 1.36
N LEU A 332 9.80 4.34 2.12
CA LEU A 332 9.07 3.31 2.84
C LEU A 332 7.72 3.09 2.18
N LEU A 333 7.37 1.84 1.87
CA LEU A 333 5.97 1.47 1.64
C LEU A 333 5.26 1.32 2.98
N VAL A 334 4.06 1.89 3.09
CA VAL A 334 3.28 1.92 4.34
C VAL A 334 2.03 1.08 4.18
N LYS A 335 1.96 -0.03 4.92
CA LYS A 335 0.82 -0.93 4.98
C LYS A 335 0.44 -1.14 6.45
N LEU A 336 -0.72 -0.64 6.86
CA LEU A 336 -1.19 -0.71 8.25
C LEU A 336 -1.18 -2.13 8.83
N ASN A 337 -1.59 -3.13 8.02
CA ASN A 337 -1.70 -4.51 8.49
C ASN A 337 -0.35 -5.24 8.62
N GLN A 338 0.75 -4.71 8.05
CA GLN A 338 2.08 -5.29 8.24
C GLN A 338 2.61 -5.08 9.65
N ILE A 339 2.17 -4.01 10.32
CA ILE A 339 2.58 -3.69 11.71
C ILE A 339 1.42 -3.85 12.71
N GLY A 340 0.19 -3.51 12.33
CA GLY A 340 -1.05 -3.89 13.00
C GLY A 340 -1.68 -2.85 13.90
N THR A 341 -1.17 -1.61 14.01
CA THR A 341 -1.85 -0.49 14.69
C THR A 341 -1.67 0.82 13.93
N VAL A 342 -2.60 1.75 14.11
CA VAL A 342 -2.48 3.13 13.59
C VAL A 342 -1.28 3.84 14.22
N THR A 343 -1.06 3.68 15.51
CA THR A 343 0.06 4.30 16.25
C THR A 343 1.42 3.87 15.68
N GLU A 344 1.68 2.56 15.58
CA GLU A 344 2.97 2.07 15.06
C GLU A 344 3.17 2.47 13.59
N THR A 345 2.09 2.53 12.81
CA THR A 345 2.14 3.02 11.42
C THR A 345 2.55 4.48 11.35
N LEU A 346 1.95 5.35 12.18
CA LEU A 346 2.34 6.76 12.26
C LEU A 346 3.78 6.94 12.76
N ASP A 347 4.22 6.13 13.71
CA ASP A 347 5.61 6.14 14.21
C ASP A 347 6.61 5.77 13.10
N ALA A 348 6.28 4.79 12.25
CA ALA A 348 7.10 4.42 11.10
C ALA A 348 7.17 5.55 10.05
N ILE A 349 6.03 6.18 9.75
CA ILE A 349 5.95 7.33 8.83
C ILE A 349 6.78 8.51 9.37
N GLU A 350 6.64 8.83 10.64
CA GLU A 350 7.40 9.92 11.28
C GLU A 350 8.90 9.64 11.25
N LEU A 351 9.32 8.42 11.56
CA LEU A 351 10.72 7.99 11.50
C LEU A 351 11.27 8.16 10.08
N ALA A 352 10.52 7.74 9.05
CA ALA A 352 10.89 7.89 7.65
C ALA A 352 11.11 9.37 7.31
N HIS A 353 10.10 10.22 7.56
CA HIS A 353 10.15 11.64 7.21
C HIS A 353 11.28 12.39 7.92
N ARG A 354 11.50 12.13 9.22
CA ARG A 354 12.60 12.76 9.98
C ARG A 354 13.99 12.41 9.46
N ASN A 355 14.11 11.32 8.71
CA ASN A 355 15.38 10.88 8.13
C ASN A 355 15.46 11.08 6.60
N GLY A 356 14.57 11.90 6.02
CA GLY A 356 14.59 12.25 4.61
C GLY A 356 14.06 11.17 3.67
N PHE A 357 13.51 10.07 4.20
CA PHE A 357 12.78 9.10 3.41
C PHE A 357 11.43 9.64 2.98
N ARG A 358 10.97 9.23 1.81
CA ARG A 358 9.58 9.42 1.39
C ARG A 358 8.74 8.23 1.84
N THR A 359 7.42 8.43 1.84
CA THR A 359 6.46 7.37 2.17
C THR A 359 5.43 7.22 1.05
N MET A 360 5.03 5.99 0.80
CA MET A 360 3.97 5.64 -0.14
C MET A 360 2.95 4.79 0.60
N THR A 361 1.76 5.35 0.87
CA THR A 361 0.67 4.60 1.51
C THR A 361 0.12 3.58 0.53
N SER A 362 -0.05 2.34 0.97
CA SER A 362 -0.38 1.22 0.07
C SER A 362 -1.59 0.42 0.52
N HIS A 363 -2.34 -0.06 -0.46
CA HIS A 363 -3.35 -1.11 -0.32
C HIS A 363 -2.70 -2.50 -0.16
N ARG A 364 -3.55 -3.54 -0.14
CA ARG A 364 -3.15 -4.94 -0.27
C ARG A 364 -3.88 -5.59 -1.45
N ALA A 365 -3.44 -6.79 -1.86
CA ALA A 365 -4.09 -7.55 -2.93
C ALA A 365 -5.55 -7.90 -2.60
N GLY A 366 -5.82 -8.31 -1.35
CA GLY A 366 -7.18 -8.50 -0.82
C GLY A 366 -7.66 -7.26 -0.09
N GLU A 367 -8.43 -6.42 -0.76
CA GLU A 367 -8.99 -5.18 -0.23
C GLU A 367 -10.45 -5.32 0.17
N THR A 368 -10.88 -4.38 1.02
CA THR A 368 -12.28 -4.15 1.37
C THR A 368 -12.75 -2.80 0.81
N GLU A 369 -13.99 -2.42 1.10
CA GLU A 369 -14.51 -1.08 0.75
C GLU A 369 -13.95 0.04 1.63
N ASP A 370 -13.17 -0.28 2.66
CA ASP A 370 -12.55 0.68 3.58
C ASP A 370 -11.61 1.65 2.87
N THR A 371 -11.67 2.94 3.22
CA THR A 371 -10.92 4.03 2.57
C THR A 371 -9.83 4.64 3.45
N THR A 372 -9.55 4.07 4.61
CA THR A 372 -8.61 4.62 5.62
C THR A 372 -7.26 4.99 5.02
N ILE A 373 -6.73 4.22 4.07
CA ILE A 373 -5.44 4.52 3.46
C ILE A 373 -5.44 5.82 2.62
N ALA A 374 -6.58 6.21 2.08
CA ALA A 374 -6.72 7.50 1.39
C ALA A 374 -6.61 8.65 2.40
N ASP A 375 -7.35 8.57 3.50
CA ASP A 375 -7.29 9.55 4.60
C ASP A 375 -5.89 9.59 5.22
N LEU A 376 -5.27 8.43 5.49
CA LEU A 376 -3.92 8.33 6.05
C LEU A 376 -2.87 8.98 5.14
N SER A 377 -2.98 8.83 3.82
CA SER A 377 -2.03 9.41 2.88
C SER A 377 -2.03 10.94 2.92
N VAL A 378 -3.20 11.55 3.10
CA VAL A 378 -3.33 13.01 3.25
C VAL A 378 -2.98 13.44 4.68
N ALA A 379 -3.42 12.68 5.70
CA ALA A 379 -3.09 12.95 7.10
C ALA A 379 -1.58 13.06 7.35
N SER A 380 -0.82 12.16 6.75
CA SER A 380 0.64 12.12 6.89
C SER A 380 1.39 12.99 5.88
N ASN A 381 0.70 13.64 4.94
CA ASN A 381 1.31 14.30 3.78
C ASN A 381 2.32 13.38 3.05
N ALA A 382 1.98 12.11 2.89
CA ALA A 382 2.85 11.09 2.31
C ALA A 382 3.32 11.44 0.89
N GLY A 383 2.48 12.15 0.14
CA GLY A 383 2.75 12.57 -1.22
C GLY A 383 2.57 11.48 -2.27
N GLN A 384 2.41 10.21 -1.88
CA GLN A 384 2.21 9.07 -2.77
C GLN A 384 1.19 8.08 -2.19
N ILE A 385 0.37 7.48 -3.06
CA ILE A 385 -0.53 6.38 -2.72
C ILE A 385 -0.51 5.31 -3.81
N LYS A 386 -0.36 4.04 -3.41
CA LYS A 386 -0.43 2.87 -4.27
C LYS A 386 -1.72 2.11 -3.92
N THR A 387 -2.71 2.15 -4.81
CA THR A 387 -4.02 1.51 -4.54
C THR A 387 -4.64 0.83 -5.76
N GLY A 388 -3.79 0.23 -6.60
CA GLY A 388 -4.18 -0.57 -7.76
C GLY A 388 -4.56 0.27 -8.99
N ALA A 389 -5.17 -0.39 -9.97
CA ALA A 389 -5.65 0.25 -11.19
C ALA A 389 -6.90 1.12 -10.91
N PRO A 390 -7.24 2.07 -11.80
CA PRO A 390 -8.49 2.80 -11.73
C PRO A 390 -9.68 1.94 -12.22
N ALA A 391 -9.79 0.74 -11.69
CA ALA A 391 -10.80 -0.28 -11.98
C ALA A 391 -10.99 -1.15 -10.72
N ARG A 392 -12.16 -1.81 -10.60
CA ARG A 392 -12.63 -2.56 -9.44
C ARG A 392 -13.02 -1.63 -8.27
N GLY A 393 -14.17 -1.90 -7.66
CA GLY A 393 -14.81 -1.01 -6.68
C GLY A 393 -13.95 -0.71 -5.46
N GLU A 394 -13.28 -1.73 -4.92
CA GLU A 394 -12.41 -1.63 -3.75
C GLU A 394 -11.17 -0.75 -3.99
N ARG A 395 -10.72 -0.59 -5.24
CA ARG A 395 -9.63 0.33 -5.63
C ARG A 395 -10.18 1.74 -5.84
N ILE A 396 -11.24 1.84 -6.61
CA ILE A 396 -11.90 3.12 -6.97
C ILE A 396 -12.40 3.86 -5.73
N ASN A 397 -12.83 3.16 -4.68
CA ASN A 397 -13.28 3.78 -3.43
C ASN A 397 -12.20 4.71 -2.82
N LYS A 398 -10.93 4.29 -2.84
CA LYS A 398 -9.81 5.08 -2.32
C LYS A 398 -9.56 6.32 -3.20
N TYR A 399 -9.59 6.17 -4.52
CA TYR A 399 -9.47 7.30 -5.46
C TYR A 399 -10.61 8.30 -5.30
N ASN A 400 -11.84 7.81 -5.14
CA ASN A 400 -13.01 8.67 -4.92
C ASN A 400 -12.95 9.38 -3.57
N GLN A 401 -12.40 8.74 -2.53
CA GLN A 401 -12.19 9.39 -1.23
C GLN A 401 -11.21 10.56 -1.34
N LEU A 402 -10.14 10.41 -2.08
CA LEU A 402 -9.18 11.50 -2.32
C LEU A 402 -9.80 12.67 -3.12
N LEU A 403 -10.75 12.41 -4.03
CA LEU A 403 -11.53 13.49 -4.68
C LEU A 403 -12.38 14.26 -3.68
N ARG A 404 -13.03 13.58 -2.72
CA ARG A 404 -13.81 14.24 -1.66
C ARG A 404 -12.91 15.07 -0.75
N ILE A 405 -11.73 14.55 -0.38
CA ILE A 405 -10.75 15.27 0.42
C ILE A 405 -10.24 16.51 -0.34
N GLU A 406 -9.94 16.41 -1.64
CA GLU A 406 -9.53 17.55 -2.45
C GLU A 406 -10.63 18.62 -2.50
N GLU A 407 -11.90 18.23 -2.66
CA GLU A 407 -13.05 19.15 -2.64
C GLU A 407 -13.20 19.83 -1.28
N GLU A 408 -13.05 19.11 -0.18
CA GLU A 408 -13.14 19.65 1.17
C GLU A 408 -12.01 20.64 1.48
N LEU A 409 -10.78 20.34 1.07
CA LEU A 409 -9.63 21.23 1.21
C LEU A 409 -9.74 22.49 0.32
N GLY A 410 -10.44 22.38 -0.81
CA GLY A 410 -10.64 23.49 -1.74
C GLY A 410 -9.32 24.12 -2.17
N THR A 411 -9.16 25.43 -1.96
CA THR A 411 -7.96 26.17 -2.34
C THR A 411 -6.72 25.86 -1.49
N GLN A 412 -6.87 25.11 -0.41
CA GLN A 412 -5.76 24.68 0.45
C GLN A 412 -5.16 23.35 -0.03
N ALA A 413 -5.83 22.64 -0.93
CA ALA A 413 -5.31 21.39 -1.49
C ALA A 413 -4.03 21.64 -2.29
N VAL A 414 -3.00 20.87 -1.99
CA VAL A 414 -1.74 20.87 -2.73
C VAL A 414 -1.50 19.50 -3.33
N TYR A 415 -1.43 19.41 -4.65
CA TYR A 415 -1.06 18.18 -5.31
C TYR A 415 0.45 17.97 -5.26
N ALA A 416 0.90 16.82 -4.78
CA ALA A 416 2.33 16.57 -4.54
C ALA A 416 3.18 16.56 -5.82
N GLY A 417 2.64 16.06 -6.93
CA GLY A 417 3.30 16.05 -8.23
C GLY A 417 4.70 15.43 -8.22
N ALA A 418 5.59 15.91 -9.08
CA ALA A 418 6.95 15.38 -9.20
C ALA A 418 7.80 15.54 -7.92
N GLY A 419 7.44 16.47 -7.03
CA GLY A 419 8.12 16.67 -5.74
C GLY A 419 7.88 15.57 -4.71
N ALA A 420 6.96 14.64 -4.97
CA ALA A 420 6.64 13.54 -4.08
C ALA A 420 7.77 12.52 -3.93
N PHE A 421 8.62 12.37 -4.96
CA PHE A 421 9.59 11.26 -5.05
C PHE A 421 10.93 11.59 -4.40
N ALA A 422 11.50 10.59 -3.72
CA ALA A 422 12.85 10.68 -3.16
C ALA A 422 13.90 10.64 -4.27
N ARG A 423 14.95 11.42 -4.08
CA ARG A 423 16.23 11.32 -4.81
C ARG A 423 17.32 11.56 -3.78
N SER A 424 18.19 10.57 -3.59
CA SER A 424 19.26 10.63 -2.59
C SER A 424 20.43 11.51 -3.04
#